data_285b83e55064382ab982b3eab68049c2
#
_entry.id   285b83e55064382ab982b3eab68049c2
#
_cell.length_a   1.000
_cell.length_b   1.000
_cell.length_c   1.000
_cell.angle_alpha   90.00
_cell.angle_beta   90.00
_cell.angle_gamma   90.00
#
_symmetry.space_group_name_H-M   'P 1'
#
loop_
_entity.id
_entity.type
_entity.pdbx_description
1 polymer ?
#
loop_
_entity_poly.entity_id
_entity_poly.type
_entity_poly.pdbx_seq_one_letter_code
_entity_poly.pdbx_strand_id
1 'polypeptide(L)'
;AFTSVSCYMQPKGALIYYIASDFTPSSTQHVIDPRYLFKSCFVPVFEPRTHQEMHEVAGLAADISRTHRTPVVILAGGLLCHSEGLVKLAEQHTRPLAEVGPLALQHALPGMARISYDTVMAERMPGLVRMVEESPLNIHYKGAGRRGVITCGATTLFMREYKERFDPDLDILSVAFTNPLPMERIRAFCASIKGEVSVIEDGYRFIQEACLAAGLDVSGKDALSPVTEWT
;
A
#
# COMPACT_ATOMS: atom_id res chain seq x y z
N ALA A 1 5.70 -19.93 7.79
CA ALA A 1 5.74 -19.16 9.04
C ALA A 1 5.07 -17.79 8.89
N PHE A 2 5.37 -17.02 7.83
CA PHE A 2 4.82 -15.67 7.63
C PHE A 2 3.29 -15.68 7.44
N THR A 3 2.78 -16.54 6.58
CA THR A 3 1.35 -16.67 6.32
C THR A 3 0.54 -17.06 7.55
N SER A 4 1.08 -17.95 8.37
CA SER A 4 0.41 -18.36 9.61
C SER A 4 0.31 -17.22 10.61
N VAL A 5 1.35 -16.39 10.71
CA VAL A 5 1.38 -15.25 11.64
C VAL A 5 0.37 -14.18 11.23
N SER A 6 0.25 -13.89 9.94
CA SER A 6 -0.55 -12.77 9.47
C SER A 6 -2.04 -13.04 9.40
N CYS A 7 -2.45 -14.25 9.02
CA CYS A 7 -3.86 -14.58 8.84
C CYS A 7 -4.58 -14.90 10.16
N TYR A 8 -3.88 -15.51 11.11
CA TYR A 8 -4.50 -16.11 12.29
C TYR A 8 -4.14 -15.43 13.60
N MET A 9 -3.03 -14.69 13.65
CA MET A 9 -2.70 -13.94 14.85
C MET A 9 -3.47 -12.62 14.87
N GLN A 10 -4.19 -12.41 15.93
CA GLN A 10 -4.78 -11.12 16.27
C GLN A 10 -3.83 -10.42 17.25
N PRO A 11 -2.84 -9.65 16.80
CA PRO A 11 -1.91 -9.00 17.70
C PRO A 11 -2.67 -8.07 18.63
N LYS A 12 -2.37 -8.13 19.91
CA LYS A 12 -2.97 -7.23 20.92
C LYS A 12 -2.18 -5.94 21.05
N GLY A 13 -0.93 -5.97 20.61
CA GLY A 13 -0.08 -4.79 20.47
C GLY A 13 -0.03 -4.32 19.01
N ALA A 14 0.66 -3.22 18.77
CA ALA A 14 0.99 -2.81 17.42
C ALA A 14 2.09 -3.72 16.86
N LEU A 15 1.84 -4.30 15.69
CA LEU A 15 2.83 -5.09 14.96
C LEU A 15 3.04 -4.45 13.59
N ILE A 16 4.23 -3.92 13.37
CA ILE A 16 4.60 -3.24 12.15
C ILE A 16 5.80 -3.95 11.56
N TYR A 17 5.73 -4.28 10.28
CA TYR A 17 6.84 -4.77 9.49
C TYR A 17 7.34 -3.66 8.58
N TYR A 18 8.59 -3.23 8.77
CA TYR A 18 9.30 -2.44 7.78
C TYR A 18 10.01 -3.39 6.83
N ILE A 19 9.69 -3.29 5.56
CA ILE A 19 10.25 -4.17 4.53
C ILE A 19 10.85 -3.30 3.43
N ALA A 20 12.14 -3.49 3.20
CA ALA A 20 12.78 -2.94 2.01
C ALA A 20 12.35 -3.75 0.79
N SER A 21 11.86 -3.08 -0.22
CA SER A 21 11.51 -3.68 -1.50
C SER A 21 12.53 -3.26 -2.54
N ASP A 22 13.25 -4.22 -3.06
CA ASP A 22 14.24 -4.01 -4.08
C ASP A 22 13.81 -4.70 -5.36
N PHE A 23 13.42 -3.90 -6.34
CA PHE A 23 12.95 -4.36 -7.64
C PHE A 23 14.02 -4.28 -8.72
N THR A 24 15.23 -3.82 -8.37
CA THR A 24 16.33 -3.60 -9.33
C THR A 24 17.02 -4.92 -9.64
N PRO A 25 16.87 -5.48 -10.85
CA PRO A 25 17.45 -6.78 -11.19
C PRO A 25 18.98 -6.83 -11.13
N SER A 26 19.62 -5.67 -11.18
CA SER A 26 21.09 -5.55 -11.15
C SER A 26 21.67 -5.55 -9.73
N SER A 27 20.88 -5.27 -8.71
CA SER A 27 21.34 -5.10 -7.33
C SER A 27 20.73 -6.08 -6.35
N THR A 28 19.63 -6.75 -6.71
CA THR A 28 18.99 -7.75 -5.86
C THR A 28 19.28 -9.18 -6.30
N GLN A 29 19.29 -10.11 -5.34
CA GLN A 29 19.44 -11.53 -5.63
C GLN A 29 18.15 -12.14 -6.23
N HIS A 30 17.00 -11.60 -5.85
CA HIS A 30 15.70 -12.08 -6.29
C HIS A 30 14.74 -10.90 -6.48
N VAL A 31 14.29 -10.72 -7.70
CA VAL A 31 13.21 -9.75 -8.00
C VAL A 31 11.89 -10.39 -7.60
N ILE A 32 11.38 -10.06 -6.43
CA ILE A 32 10.11 -10.55 -5.90
C ILE A 32 9.28 -9.36 -5.47
N ASP A 33 8.04 -9.31 -5.97
CA ASP A 33 7.07 -8.32 -5.48
C ASP A 33 6.34 -8.84 -4.23
N PRO A 34 6.67 -8.35 -3.03
CA PRO A 34 6.11 -8.84 -1.79
C PRO A 34 4.63 -8.47 -1.60
N ARG A 35 4.08 -7.53 -2.38
CA ARG A 35 2.67 -7.13 -2.30
C ARG A 35 1.73 -8.30 -2.50
N TYR A 36 2.06 -9.23 -3.42
CA TYR A 36 1.25 -10.44 -3.64
C TYR A 36 1.22 -11.35 -2.41
N LEU A 37 2.33 -11.46 -1.68
CA LEU A 37 2.39 -12.23 -0.45
C LEU A 37 1.49 -11.61 0.62
N PHE A 38 1.58 -10.29 0.82
CA PHE A 38 0.78 -9.59 1.83
C PHE A 38 -0.70 -9.56 1.48
N LYS A 39 -1.03 -9.45 0.19
CA LYS A 39 -2.41 -9.55 -0.29
C LYS A 39 -3.01 -10.92 0.07
N SER A 40 -2.28 -12.01 -0.13
CA SER A 40 -2.74 -13.36 0.21
C SER A 40 -2.94 -13.56 1.72
N CYS A 41 -2.28 -12.76 2.54
CA CYS A 41 -2.36 -12.76 4.00
C CYS A 41 -3.37 -11.76 4.57
N PHE A 42 -4.07 -10.98 3.74
CA PHE A 42 -4.99 -9.92 4.15
C PHE A 42 -4.36 -8.86 5.06
N VAL A 43 -3.07 -8.60 4.86
CA VAL A 43 -2.30 -7.63 5.66
C VAL A 43 -2.26 -6.30 4.92
N PRO A 44 -2.61 -5.19 5.58
CA PRO A 44 -2.50 -3.88 4.94
C PRO A 44 -1.05 -3.51 4.65
N VAL A 45 -0.83 -3.01 3.44
CA VAL A 45 0.46 -2.56 2.93
C VAL A 45 0.40 -1.08 2.64
N PHE A 46 1.29 -0.33 3.24
CA PHE A 46 1.52 1.08 2.99
C PHE A 46 2.85 1.27 2.24
N GLU A 47 2.84 2.05 1.17
CA GLU A 47 4.02 2.39 0.39
C GLU A 47 4.32 3.89 0.49
N PRO A 48 5.28 4.31 1.34
CA PRO A 48 5.62 5.71 1.53
C PRO A 48 6.27 6.30 0.27
N ARG A 49 5.95 7.57 -0.01
CA ARG A 49 6.52 8.33 -1.13
C ARG A 49 7.83 9.02 -0.77
N THR A 50 7.97 9.39 0.51
CA THR A 50 9.10 10.19 1.01
C THR A 50 9.56 9.68 2.38
N HIS A 51 10.78 10.07 2.79
CA HIS A 51 11.29 9.80 4.14
C HIS A 51 10.39 10.41 5.23
N GLN A 52 9.85 11.60 4.99
CA GLN A 52 8.91 12.23 5.93
C GLN A 52 7.66 11.38 6.11
N GLU A 53 7.07 10.93 5.03
CA GLU A 53 5.88 10.07 5.08
C GLU A 53 6.19 8.72 5.74
N MET A 54 7.36 8.12 5.45
CA MET A 54 7.80 6.88 6.10
C MET A 54 7.94 7.05 7.62
N HIS A 55 8.39 8.21 8.09
CA HIS A 55 8.46 8.53 9.50
C HIS A 55 7.07 8.71 10.13
N GLU A 56 6.19 9.46 9.47
CA GLU A 56 4.85 9.78 9.99
C GLU A 56 3.92 8.56 10.02
N VAL A 57 4.03 7.69 9.02
CA VAL A 57 3.17 6.52 8.90
C VAL A 57 3.39 5.48 10.00
N ALA A 58 4.54 5.50 10.69
CA ALA A 58 4.80 4.58 11.80
C ALA A 58 3.75 4.67 12.90
N GLY A 59 3.35 5.89 13.26
CA GLY A 59 2.28 6.13 14.22
C GLY A 59 0.92 5.65 13.73
N LEU A 60 0.58 5.97 12.48
CA LEU A 60 -0.65 5.53 11.84
C LEU A 60 -0.70 4.00 11.73
N ALA A 61 0.40 3.36 11.32
CA ALA A 61 0.48 1.91 11.23
C ALA A 61 0.24 1.23 12.58
N ALA A 62 0.76 1.82 13.67
CA ALA A 62 0.51 1.33 15.02
C ALA A 62 -0.99 1.41 15.38
N ASP A 63 -1.66 2.50 15.01
CA ASP A 63 -3.09 2.66 15.26
C ASP A 63 -3.93 1.70 14.43
N ILE A 64 -3.62 1.54 13.16
CA ILE A 64 -4.27 0.56 12.27
C ILE A 64 -4.10 -0.84 12.86
N SER A 65 -2.88 -1.21 13.25
CA SER A 65 -2.58 -2.52 13.79
C SER A 65 -3.41 -2.83 15.06
N ARG A 66 -3.53 -1.86 15.96
CA ARG A 66 -4.32 -2.00 17.20
C ARG A 66 -5.82 -2.06 16.92
N THR A 67 -6.32 -1.17 16.08
CA THR A 67 -7.74 -1.03 15.79
C THR A 67 -8.28 -2.25 15.05
N HIS A 68 -7.55 -2.70 14.05
CA HIS A 68 -7.98 -3.80 13.18
C HIS A 68 -7.39 -5.15 13.59
N ARG A 69 -6.56 -5.18 14.66
CA ARG A 69 -5.91 -6.41 15.15
C ARG A 69 -5.22 -7.18 14.02
N THR A 70 -4.38 -6.49 13.28
CA THR A 70 -3.65 -7.04 12.14
C THR A 70 -2.23 -6.48 12.12
N PRO A 71 -1.24 -7.24 11.66
CA PRO A 71 0.03 -6.62 11.29
C PRO A 71 -0.18 -5.55 10.22
N VAL A 72 0.71 -4.59 10.16
CA VAL A 72 0.78 -3.58 9.08
C VAL A 72 2.15 -3.63 8.46
N VAL A 73 2.22 -3.61 7.16
CA VAL A 73 3.47 -3.56 6.41
C VAL A 73 3.71 -2.14 5.92
N ILE A 74 4.88 -1.62 6.17
CA ILE A 74 5.44 -0.43 5.53
C ILE A 74 6.47 -0.94 4.53
N LEU A 75 6.14 -0.84 3.25
CA LEU A 75 6.95 -1.32 2.15
C LEU A 75 7.71 -0.14 1.55
N ALA A 76 8.99 -0.02 1.88
CA ALA A 76 9.85 1.04 1.38
C ALA A 76 10.55 0.60 0.11
N GLY A 77 10.37 1.34 -0.98
CA GLY A 77 11.08 1.11 -2.24
C GLY A 77 12.58 1.36 -2.12
N GLY A 78 13.37 0.76 -3.03
CA GLY A 78 14.82 0.82 -3.03
C GLY A 78 15.36 2.26 -2.98
N LEU A 79 14.76 3.18 -3.72
CA LEU A 79 15.13 4.60 -3.69
C LEU A 79 15.12 5.19 -2.29
N LEU A 80 14.06 4.92 -1.51
CA LEU A 80 13.97 5.43 -0.13
C LEU A 80 14.93 4.72 0.82
N CYS A 81 15.19 3.43 0.59
CA CYS A 81 16.11 2.65 1.43
C CYS A 81 17.57 3.03 1.23
N HIS A 82 17.94 3.50 0.03
CA HIS A 82 19.32 3.83 -0.35
C HIS A 82 19.60 5.34 -0.44
N SER A 83 18.65 6.18 -0.05
CA SER A 83 18.80 7.62 -0.02
C SER A 83 18.61 8.18 1.39
N GLU A 84 18.97 9.44 1.58
CA GLU A 84 18.84 10.17 2.83
C GLU A 84 17.89 11.35 2.63
N GLY A 85 17.15 11.69 3.68
CA GLY A 85 16.25 12.84 3.67
C GLY A 85 16.12 13.47 5.04
N LEU A 86 15.91 14.77 5.06
CA LEU A 86 15.59 15.49 6.29
C LEU A 86 14.13 15.24 6.64
N VAL A 87 13.89 14.85 7.89
CA VAL A 87 12.53 14.64 8.41
C VAL A 87 12.28 15.55 9.61
N LYS A 88 11.07 16.10 9.65
CA LYS A 88 10.56 16.76 10.85
C LYS A 88 10.06 15.68 11.78
N LEU A 89 10.63 15.62 12.98
CA LEU A 89 10.21 14.63 13.97
C LEU A 89 8.74 14.88 14.38
N ALA A 90 7.97 13.81 14.38
CA ALA A 90 6.62 13.84 14.92
C ALA A 90 6.65 13.97 16.44
N GLU A 91 5.61 14.55 17.01
CA GLU A 91 5.43 14.54 18.46
C GLU A 91 5.29 13.09 18.95
N GLN A 92 6.02 12.79 20.03
CA GLN A 92 5.92 11.48 20.65
C GLN A 92 4.61 11.37 21.41
N HIS A 93 3.73 10.52 20.97
CA HIS A 93 2.51 10.17 21.69
C HIS A 93 2.72 8.87 22.45
N THR A 94 2.77 8.95 23.77
CA THR A 94 2.73 7.77 24.64
C THR A 94 1.36 7.15 24.54
N ARG A 95 1.28 5.93 24.04
CA ARG A 95 0.04 5.15 24.01
C ARG A 95 0.05 4.11 25.12
N PRO A 96 -1.05 3.91 25.84
CA PRO A 96 -1.10 2.87 26.86
C PRO A 96 -0.85 1.51 26.21
N LEU A 97 -0.13 0.64 26.92
CA LEU A 97 0.02 -0.75 26.52
C LEU A 97 -1.35 -1.40 26.44
N ALA A 98 -1.60 -2.15 25.37
CA ALA A 98 -2.82 -2.91 25.23
C ALA A 98 -2.85 -4.01 26.29
N GLU A 99 -3.98 -4.20 26.97
CA GLU A 99 -4.17 -5.32 27.87
C GLU A 99 -4.06 -6.64 27.10
N VAL A 100 -3.19 -7.52 27.57
CA VAL A 100 -3.04 -8.87 27.00
C VAL A 100 -4.18 -9.72 27.52
N GLY A 101 -5.23 -9.95 26.70
CA GLY A 101 -6.30 -10.86 27.09
C GLY A 101 -5.91 -12.35 26.95
N PRO A 102 -6.84 -13.28 27.13
CA PRO A 102 -6.55 -14.71 27.18
C PRO A 102 -5.73 -15.20 25.98
N LEU A 103 -4.66 -15.95 26.26
CA LEU A 103 -3.79 -16.58 25.25
C LEU A 103 -4.55 -17.54 24.32
N ALA A 104 -5.67 -18.10 24.77
CA ALA A 104 -6.44 -19.09 24.01
C ALA A 104 -6.91 -18.61 22.62
N LEU A 105 -7.13 -17.31 22.44
CA LEU A 105 -7.52 -16.72 21.14
C LEU A 105 -6.34 -16.42 20.21
N GLN A 106 -5.13 -16.68 20.66
CA GLN A 106 -3.89 -16.39 19.90
C GLN A 106 -3.29 -17.63 19.23
N HIS A 107 -3.87 -18.81 19.45
CA HIS A 107 -3.35 -20.05 18.92
C HIS A 107 -3.93 -20.34 17.53
N ALA A 108 -3.04 -20.67 16.59
CA ALA A 108 -3.41 -21.16 15.27
C ALA A 108 -3.86 -22.63 15.37
N LEU A 109 -4.97 -22.88 16.02
CA LEU A 109 -5.58 -24.21 16.13
C LEU A 109 -6.52 -24.44 14.94
N PRO A 110 -6.62 -25.67 14.40
CA PRO A 110 -7.49 -25.97 13.27
C PRO A 110 -8.94 -25.54 13.46
N GLY A 111 -9.50 -25.73 14.66
CA GLY A 111 -10.87 -25.29 14.98
C GLY A 111 -11.04 -23.77 15.06
N MET A 112 -9.97 -23.04 15.34
CA MET A 112 -9.99 -21.56 15.41
C MET A 112 -9.74 -20.90 14.06
N ALA A 113 -9.14 -21.61 13.11
CA ALA A 113 -8.82 -21.07 11.79
C ALA A 113 -10.08 -20.58 11.06
N ARG A 114 -11.19 -21.31 11.13
CA ARG A 114 -12.47 -20.93 10.53
C ARG A 114 -13.01 -19.65 11.17
N ILE A 115 -13.03 -19.58 12.48
CA ILE A 115 -13.53 -18.41 13.22
C ILE A 115 -12.67 -17.19 12.91
N SER A 116 -11.33 -17.35 12.86
CA SER A 116 -10.42 -16.28 12.52
C SER A 116 -10.61 -15.79 11.09
N TYR A 117 -10.81 -16.69 10.15
CA TYR A 117 -11.09 -16.35 8.75
C TYR A 117 -12.42 -15.61 8.62
N ASP A 118 -13.49 -16.12 9.23
CA ASP A 118 -14.81 -15.47 9.19
C ASP A 118 -14.75 -14.06 9.79
N THR A 119 -14.02 -13.87 10.91
CA THR A 119 -13.77 -12.52 11.49
C THR A 119 -12.98 -11.61 10.54
N VAL A 120 -11.96 -12.15 9.89
CA VAL A 120 -11.17 -11.39 8.91
C VAL A 120 -12.06 -10.91 7.76
N MET A 121 -12.87 -11.79 7.21
CA MET A 121 -13.69 -11.47 6.04
C MET A 121 -14.92 -10.61 6.36
N ALA A 122 -15.56 -10.85 7.50
CA ALA A 122 -16.79 -10.16 7.87
C ALA A 122 -16.56 -8.79 8.55
N GLU A 123 -15.44 -8.61 9.25
CA GLU A 123 -15.21 -7.43 10.08
C GLU A 123 -13.94 -6.68 9.65
N ARG A 124 -12.77 -7.37 9.66
CA ARG A 124 -11.48 -6.71 9.45
C ARG A 124 -11.35 -6.14 8.06
N MET A 125 -11.57 -6.95 7.03
CA MET A 125 -11.39 -6.50 5.64
C MET A 125 -12.33 -5.36 5.26
N PRO A 126 -13.64 -5.39 5.57
CA PRO A 126 -14.51 -4.24 5.33
C PRO A 126 -14.06 -2.97 6.07
N GLY A 127 -13.57 -3.11 7.30
CA GLY A 127 -13.03 -2.01 8.09
C GLY A 127 -11.76 -1.41 7.47
N LEU A 128 -10.83 -2.25 7.02
CA LEU A 128 -9.60 -1.82 6.34
C LEU A 128 -9.90 -1.16 5.00
N VAL A 129 -10.80 -1.72 4.20
CA VAL A 129 -11.21 -1.12 2.92
C VAL A 129 -11.77 0.28 3.15
N ARG A 130 -12.69 0.44 4.10
CA ARG A 130 -13.26 1.75 4.43
C ARG A 130 -12.17 2.73 4.86
N MET A 131 -11.29 2.34 5.75
CA MET A 131 -10.19 3.17 6.25
C MET A 131 -9.29 3.61 5.09
N VAL A 132 -8.94 2.72 4.17
CA VAL A 132 -8.11 3.04 3.02
C VAL A 132 -8.84 3.96 2.04
N GLU A 133 -10.12 3.73 1.77
CA GLU A 133 -10.92 4.62 0.91
C GLU A 133 -11.02 6.05 1.47
N GLU A 134 -11.19 6.19 2.78
CA GLU A 134 -11.31 7.48 3.45
C GLU A 134 -9.95 8.15 3.73
N SER A 135 -8.84 7.45 3.51
CA SER A 135 -7.51 7.94 3.86
C SER A 135 -7.14 9.21 3.10
N PRO A 136 -6.73 10.28 3.80
CA PRO A 136 -6.24 11.51 3.17
C PRO A 136 -4.88 11.33 2.50
N LEU A 137 -4.19 10.21 2.75
CA LEU A 137 -2.91 9.89 2.14
C LEU A 137 -3.04 9.46 0.66
N ASN A 138 -4.25 9.10 0.21
CA ASN A 138 -4.52 8.94 -1.22
C ASN A 138 -4.73 10.33 -1.84
N ILE A 139 -3.80 10.79 -2.65
CA ILE A 139 -3.76 12.16 -3.15
C ILE A 139 -4.07 12.19 -4.64
N HIS A 140 -5.00 13.05 -5.03
CA HIS A 140 -5.23 13.40 -6.43
C HIS A 140 -4.57 14.73 -6.75
N TYR A 141 -3.48 14.70 -7.51
CA TYR A 141 -2.86 15.88 -8.11
C TYR A 141 -3.58 16.23 -9.40
N LYS A 142 -4.52 17.17 -9.30
CA LYS A 142 -5.43 17.51 -10.40
C LYS A 142 -4.70 18.09 -11.60
N GLY A 143 -5.15 17.69 -12.78
CA GLY A 143 -4.80 18.23 -14.10
C GLY A 143 -6.04 18.71 -14.84
N ALA A 144 -6.08 18.46 -16.14
CA ALA A 144 -7.19 18.88 -17.02
C ALA A 144 -8.22 17.76 -17.33
N GLY A 145 -8.08 16.58 -16.71
CA GLY A 145 -8.96 15.44 -16.94
C GLY A 145 -8.85 14.79 -18.31
N ARG A 146 -7.72 15.00 -19.00
CA ARG A 146 -7.47 14.44 -20.33
C ARG A 146 -6.70 13.14 -20.31
N ARG A 147 -5.68 13.07 -19.48
CA ARG A 147 -4.84 11.89 -19.26
C ARG A 147 -4.64 11.71 -17.78
N GLY A 148 -4.58 10.46 -17.33
CA GLY A 148 -4.42 10.13 -15.92
C GLY A 148 -3.33 9.10 -15.69
N VAL A 149 -2.69 9.19 -14.51
CA VAL A 149 -1.75 8.19 -14.02
C VAL A 149 -2.16 7.77 -12.62
N ILE A 150 -2.20 6.46 -12.39
CA ILE A 150 -2.31 5.87 -11.06
C ILE A 150 -0.91 5.40 -10.66
N THR A 151 -0.47 5.77 -9.46
CA THR A 151 0.88 5.47 -8.98
C THR A 151 0.91 5.25 -7.46
N CYS A 152 2.00 4.69 -6.95
CA CYS A 152 2.24 4.47 -5.51
C CYS A 152 3.71 4.68 -5.16
N GLY A 153 4.03 4.78 -3.89
CA GLY A 153 5.40 4.85 -3.41
C GLY A 153 6.23 5.94 -4.09
N ALA A 154 7.51 5.67 -4.29
CA ALA A 154 8.48 6.62 -4.84
C ALA A 154 8.17 7.02 -6.29
N THR A 155 7.53 6.17 -7.10
CA THR A 155 7.13 6.52 -8.47
C THR A 155 6.20 7.73 -8.54
N THR A 156 5.48 8.03 -7.45
CA THR A 156 4.70 9.27 -7.33
C THR A 156 5.57 10.51 -7.50
N LEU A 157 6.79 10.51 -6.98
CA LEU A 157 7.69 11.67 -7.07
C LEU A 157 8.11 11.91 -8.52
N PHE A 158 8.45 10.84 -9.24
CA PHE A 158 8.81 10.92 -10.66
C PHE A 158 7.64 11.45 -11.50
N MET A 159 6.44 10.96 -11.24
CA MET A 159 5.25 11.42 -11.97
C MET A 159 4.86 12.86 -11.65
N ARG A 160 5.10 13.31 -10.42
CA ARG A 160 4.92 14.72 -10.06
C ARG A 160 5.93 15.62 -10.76
N GLU A 161 7.21 15.22 -10.77
CA GLU A 161 8.25 15.96 -11.50
C GLU A 161 7.94 16.00 -13.00
N TYR A 162 7.52 14.88 -13.59
CA TYR A 162 7.07 14.84 -14.98
C TYR A 162 5.91 15.80 -15.25
N LYS A 163 4.90 15.81 -14.37
CA LYS A 163 3.77 16.75 -14.46
C LYS A 163 4.25 18.19 -14.43
N GLU A 164 5.12 18.54 -13.49
CA GLU A 164 5.61 19.91 -13.32
C GLU A 164 6.45 20.40 -14.51
N ARG A 165 7.25 19.52 -15.12
CA ARG A 165 8.19 19.90 -16.18
C ARG A 165 7.63 19.74 -17.59
N PHE A 166 6.81 18.75 -17.83
CA PHE A 166 6.47 18.31 -19.19
C PHE A 166 4.98 18.28 -19.49
N ASP A 167 4.12 18.01 -18.50
CA ASP A 167 2.68 17.87 -18.71
C ASP A 167 1.88 18.40 -17.52
N PRO A 168 1.74 19.73 -17.40
CA PRO A 168 0.95 20.35 -16.30
C PRO A 168 -0.50 19.88 -16.25
N ASP A 169 -1.04 19.41 -17.38
CA ASP A 169 -2.41 18.94 -17.51
C ASP A 169 -2.63 17.49 -17.09
N LEU A 170 -1.56 16.76 -16.76
CA LEU A 170 -1.65 15.37 -16.30
C LEU A 170 -2.36 15.28 -14.95
N ASP A 171 -3.35 14.39 -14.83
CA ASP A 171 -3.94 14.02 -13.55
C ASP A 171 -3.16 12.85 -12.94
N ILE A 172 -2.85 12.91 -11.64
CA ILE A 172 -2.14 11.83 -10.96
C ILE A 172 -2.93 11.42 -9.71
N LEU A 173 -3.33 10.16 -9.64
CA LEU A 173 -3.82 9.55 -8.41
C LEU A 173 -2.68 8.77 -7.76
N SER A 174 -2.18 9.28 -6.66
CA SER A 174 -1.21 8.58 -5.82
C SER A 174 -1.95 7.81 -4.73
N VAL A 175 -1.87 6.49 -4.76
CA VAL A 175 -2.40 5.62 -3.71
C VAL A 175 -1.32 5.35 -2.68
N ALA A 176 -1.68 5.49 -1.41
CA ALA A 176 -0.76 5.26 -0.29
C ALA A 176 -0.79 3.81 0.18
N PHE A 177 -1.95 3.15 0.08
CA PHE A 177 -2.12 1.75 0.42
C PHE A 177 -2.27 0.91 -0.84
N THR A 178 -1.43 -0.09 -0.97
CA THR A 178 -1.49 -1.05 -2.08
C THR A 178 -2.23 -2.33 -1.69
N ASN A 179 -2.44 -2.57 -0.40
CA ASN A 179 -3.34 -3.61 0.08
C ASN A 179 -4.07 -3.18 1.38
N PRO A 180 -5.42 -3.16 1.42
CA PRO A 180 -6.29 -3.19 0.26
C PRO A 180 -6.11 -1.94 -0.60
N LEU A 181 -6.41 -2.05 -1.89
CA LEU A 181 -6.43 -0.90 -2.78
C LEU A 181 -7.70 -0.06 -2.58
N PRO A 182 -7.63 1.29 -2.69
CA PRO A 182 -8.80 2.16 -2.66
C PRO A 182 -9.57 2.11 -3.99
N MET A 183 -10.23 0.99 -4.26
CA MET A 183 -10.82 0.70 -5.57
C MET A 183 -11.94 1.65 -5.96
N GLU A 184 -12.71 2.18 -5.02
CA GLU A 184 -13.76 3.18 -5.32
C GLU A 184 -13.13 4.51 -5.76
N ARG A 185 -12.06 4.96 -5.09
CA ARG A 185 -11.28 6.13 -5.52
C ARG A 185 -10.66 5.93 -6.89
N ILE A 186 -10.10 4.74 -7.14
CA ILE A 186 -9.51 4.40 -8.44
C ILE A 186 -10.59 4.43 -9.52
N ARG A 187 -11.77 3.84 -9.28
CA ARG A 187 -12.91 3.89 -10.22
C ARG A 187 -13.36 5.33 -10.49
N ALA A 188 -13.52 6.13 -9.43
CA ALA A 188 -13.92 7.53 -9.57
C ALA A 188 -12.86 8.34 -10.34
N PHE A 189 -11.58 8.09 -10.11
CA PHE A 189 -10.49 8.70 -10.85
C PHE A 189 -10.57 8.33 -12.33
N CYS A 190 -10.62 7.04 -12.68
CA CYS A 190 -10.72 6.59 -14.07
C CYS A 190 -11.94 7.20 -14.77
N ALA A 191 -13.10 7.25 -14.11
CA ALA A 191 -14.31 7.85 -14.66
C ALA A 191 -14.20 9.37 -14.87
N SER A 192 -13.31 10.05 -14.17
CA SER A 192 -13.08 11.49 -14.31
C SER A 192 -12.15 11.85 -15.48
N ILE A 193 -11.41 10.89 -16.00
CA ILE A 193 -10.45 11.08 -17.10
C ILE A 193 -11.13 10.76 -18.42
N LYS A 194 -11.06 11.69 -19.38
CA LYS A 194 -11.69 11.54 -20.70
C LYS A 194 -10.87 10.69 -21.68
N GLY A 195 -9.58 10.58 -21.45
CA GLY A 195 -8.67 9.85 -22.32
C GLY A 195 -8.03 8.66 -21.59
N GLU A 196 -6.79 8.41 -21.87
CA GLU A 196 -6.05 7.26 -21.36
C GLU A 196 -5.71 7.39 -19.88
N VAL A 197 -5.82 6.28 -19.15
CA VAL A 197 -5.31 6.12 -17.79
C VAL A 197 -4.21 5.05 -17.80
N SER A 198 -3.05 5.41 -17.28
CA SER A 198 -1.91 4.51 -17.17
C SER A 198 -1.60 4.21 -15.71
N VAL A 199 -1.08 3.02 -15.43
CA VAL A 199 -0.55 2.65 -14.11
C VAL A 199 0.97 2.64 -14.16
N ILE A 200 1.59 3.48 -13.32
CA ILE A 200 3.05 3.58 -13.17
C ILE A 200 3.39 3.13 -11.75
N GLU A 201 3.94 1.94 -11.63
CA GLU A 201 4.27 1.30 -10.37
C GLU A 201 5.58 0.51 -10.46
N ASP A 202 6.36 0.46 -9.39
CA ASP A 202 7.50 -0.43 -9.28
C ASP A 202 7.04 -1.87 -9.00
N GLY A 203 7.92 -2.84 -9.21
CA GLY A 203 7.63 -4.25 -9.04
C GLY A 203 6.84 -4.84 -10.21
N TYR A 204 5.90 -5.74 -9.90
CA TYR A 204 5.05 -6.38 -10.89
C TYR A 204 3.82 -5.50 -11.19
N ARG A 205 2.90 -6.02 -12.00
CA ARG A 205 1.66 -5.31 -12.40
C ARG A 205 0.57 -5.40 -11.33
N PHE A 206 0.90 -5.10 -10.09
CA PHE A 206 0.02 -5.35 -8.95
C PHE A 206 -1.25 -4.49 -8.97
N ILE A 207 -1.07 -3.17 -9.15
CA ILE A 207 -2.20 -2.22 -9.26
C ILE A 207 -2.88 -2.37 -10.61
N GLN A 208 -2.10 -2.50 -11.68
CA GLN A 208 -2.64 -2.70 -13.03
C GLN A 208 -3.53 -3.93 -13.10
N GLU A 209 -3.08 -5.08 -12.61
CA GLU A 209 -3.87 -6.31 -12.59
C GLU A 209 -5.17 -6.17 -11.78
N ALA A 210 -5.12 -5.47 -10.66
CA ALA A 210 -6.31 -5.21 -9.87
C ALA A 210 -7.32 -4.31 -10.60
N CYS A 211 -6.84 -3.29 -11.32
CA CYS A 211 -7.68 -2.42 -12.15
C CYS A 211 -8.33 -3.20 -13.29
N LEU A 212 -7.55 -3.99 -14.02
CA LEU A 212 -8.06 -4.82 -15.13
C LEU A 212 -9.07 -5.86 -14.63
N ALA A 213 -8.79 -6.52 -13.51
CA ALA A 213 -9.73 -7.47 -12.89
C ALA A 213 -11.03 -6.81 -12.44
N ALA A 214 -10.99 -5.51 -12.13
CA ALA A 214 -12.17 -4.71 -11.81
C ALA A 214 -12.91 -4.14 -13.03
N GLY A 215 -12.48 -4.50 -14.25
CA GLY A 215 -13.07 -4.05 -15.51
C GLY A 215 -12.72 -2.61 -15.89
N LEU A 216 -11.63 -2.06 -15.34
CA LEU A 216 -11.14 -0.74 -15.72
C LEU A 216 -10.20 -0.84 -16.92
N ASP A 217 -10.36 0.08 -17.86
CA ASP A 217 -9.47 0.18 -19.03
C ASP A 217 -8.25 1.03 -18.64
N VAL A 218 -7.15 0.37 -18.37
CA VAL A 218 -5.88 1.01 -18.00
C VAL A 218 -4.71 0.36 -18.73
N SER A 219 -3.77 1.17 -19.18
CA SER A 219 -2.47 0.71 -19.66
C SER A 219 -1.46 0.62 -18.51
N GLY A 220 -0.33 -0.01 -18.73
CA GLY A 220 0.72 -0.13 -17.74
C GLY A 220 1.97 -0.78 -18.30
N LYS A 221 2.65 -1.60 -17.52
CA LYS A 221 3.93 -2.21 -17.89
C LYS A 221 3.91 -3.05 -19.16
N ASP A 222 2.80 -3.66 -19.49
CA ASP A 222 2.60 -4.42 -20.72
C ASP A 222 2.61 -3.56 -21.99
N ALA A 223 2.12 -2.33 -21.89
CA ALA A 223 2.05 -1.38 -23.01
C ALA A 223 3.21 -0.37 -23.00
N LEU A 224 3.69 0.03 -21.82
CA LEU A 224 4.69 1.09 -21.66
C LEU A 224 6.12 0.53 -21.60
N SER A 225 6.40 -0.30 -20.63
CA SER A 225 7.71 -0.95 -20.45
C SER A 225 7.62 -2.07 -19.43
N PRO A 226 8.24 -3.23 -19.68
CA PRO A 226 8.27 -4.34 -18.74
C PRO A 226 9.29 -4.17 -17.60
N VAL A 227 9.75 -2.95 -17.33
CA VAL A 227 10.73 -2.70 -16.27
C VAL A 227 10.15 -2.97 -14.89
N THR A 228 10.99 -3.43 -13.98
CA THR A 228 10.58 -3.70 -12.59
C THR A 228 10.72 -2.47 -11.70
N GLU A 229 11.58 -1.53 -12.06
CA GLU A 229 11.78 -0.26 -11.36
C GLU A 229 11.89 0.87 -12.39
N TRP A 230 11.22 1.98 -12.10
CA TRP A 230 11.31 3.22 -12.88
C TRP A 230 12.42 4.10 -12.33
N THR A 231 13.32 4.55 -13.18
CA THR A 231 14.46 5.42 -12.83
C THR A 231 14.46 6.71 -13.62
#